data_e3346d335e5dacd30579e7445e5c1e51
#
_entry.id   e3346d335e5dacd30579e7445e5c1e51
#
_cell.length_a   1.000
_cell.length_b   1.000
_cell.length_c   1.000
_cell.angle_alpha   90.00
_cell.angle_beta   90.00
_cell.angle_gamma   90.00
#
_symmetry.space_group_name_H-M   'P 1'
#
loop_
_entity.id
_entity.type
_entity.pdbx_description
1 polymer ?
#
loop_
_entity_poly.entity_id
_entity_poly.type
_entity_poly.pdbx_seq_one_letter_code
_entity_poly.pdbx_strand_id
1 'polypeptide(L)'
;VSGQSYPAPLDWNISLSSRAILSRSVLHIPDLVNLPDLPIITRRYVESKILNSVLFVPMLREGEAIGCIGVGKRDATPFTEKQITLLKTFASQAVIAIENVRLFNELEQRNREITENLEQQTATSEILHVMASSPTNIQPVLDAITENAVNLLGGDFGNLYQTDGRLVYEAAQFNFPPEAVEEAKRSYPAPLIRDRLSSRAILDRAVVHLPDMQNHPDLPVVTRRY
;
A
#
# COMPACT_ATOMS: atom_id res chain seq x y z
N VAL A 1 -2.43 -24.50 20.41
CA VAL A 1 -2.35 -23.84 21.76
C VAL A 1 -1.65 -22.48 21.67
N SER A 2 -0.88 -22.19 20.62
CA SER A 2 -0.14 -20.92 20.48
C SER A 2 -0.98 -19.72 20.00
N GLY A 3 -2.16 -19.93 19.48
CA GLY A 3 -2.97 -18.89 18.84
C GLY A 3 -3.64 -17.85 19.76
N GLN A 4 -3.66 -18.07 21.08
CA GLN A 4 -4.33 -17.17 22.03
C GLN A 4 -3.39 -16.31 22.87
N SER A 5 -2.07 -16.46 22.72
CA SER A 5 -1.09 -15.73 23.52
C SER A 5 -0.48 -14.50 22.84
N TYR A 6 -0.64 -14.36 21.52
CA TYR A 6 -0.06 -13.27 20.74
C TYR A 6 -1.06 -12.74 19.72
N PRO A 7 -1.08 -11.43 19.42
CA PRO A 7 -0.21 -10.41 20.05
C PRO A 7 -0.54 -10.18 21.52
N ALA A 8 0.50 -9.98 22.35
CA ALA A 8 0.38 -9.67 23.77
C ALA A 8 0.99 -8.28 24.06
N PRO A 9 0.47 -7.55 25.04
CA PRO A 9 1.09 -6.29 25.47
C PRO A 9 2.55 -6.48 25.90
N LEU A 10 3.39 -5.48 25.61
CA LEU A 10 4.76 -5.46 26.08
C LEU A 10 4.77 -5.01 27.57
N ASP A 11 4.62 -5.96 28.46
CA ASP A 11 4.54 -5.74 29.91
C ASP A 11 5.43 -6.73 30.64
N TRP A 12 6.09 -6.24 31.72
CA TRP A 12 7.03 -6.99 32.54
C TRP A 12 6.43 -8.26 33.18
N ASN A 13 5.15 -8.20 33.52
CA ASN A 13 4.45 -9.29 34.22
C ASN A 13 3.81 -10.33 33.30
N ILE A 14 3.83 -10.08 32.00
CA ILE A 14 3.17 -10.97 31.01
C ILE A 14 4.08 -12.10 30.59
N SER A 15 5.33 -11.81 30.21
CA SER A 15 6.26 -12.83 29.69
C SER A 15 7.73 -12.49 29.99
N LEU A 16 8.58 -13.52 30.00
CA LEU A 16 10.03 -13.33 30.09
C LEU A 16 10.61 -12.69 28.83
N SER A 17 10.00 -12.90 27.67
CA SER A 17 10.37 -12.19 26.44
C SER A 17 10.15 -10.68 26.58
N SER A 18 9.03 -10.25 27.19
CA SER A 18 8.79 -8.84 27.49
C SER A 18 9.85 -8.28 28.44
N ARG A 19 10.25 -9.04 29.48
CA ARG A 19 11.33 -8.63 30.40
C ARG A 19 12.66 -8.43 29.65
N ALA A 20 13.04 -9.34 28.78
CA ALA A 20 14.28 -9.21 28.00
C ALA A 20 14.27 -8.00 27.05
N ILE A 21 13.13 -7.74 26.38
CA ILE A 21 12.94 -6.57 25.51
C ILE A 21 13.01 -5.27 26.31
N LEU A 22 12.23 -5.16 27.41
CA LEU A 22 12.16 -3.96 28.22
C LEU A 22 13.48 -3.63 28.95
N SER A 23 14.19 -4.66 29.42
CA SER A 23 15.49 -4.49 30.08
C SER A 23 16.64 -4.31 29.10
N ARG A 24 16.42 -4.59 27.79
CA ARG A 24 17.47 -4.59 26.74
C ARG A 24 18.69 -5.44 27.11
N SER A 25 18.49 -6.46 27.92
CA SER A 25 19.56 -7.30 28.45
C SER A 25 19.27 -8.78 28.28
N VAL A 26 20.33 -9.56 28.25
CA VAL A 26 20.22 -11.02 28.21
C VAL A 26 19.58 -11.50 29.50
N LEU A 27 18.53 -12.29 29.36
CA LEU A 27 17.84 -12.94 30.47
C LEU A 27 18.12 -14.43 30.43
N HIS A 28 18.92 -14.93 31.37
CA HIS A 28 19.24 -16.34 31.53
C HIS A 28 18.72 -16.84 32.88
N ILE A 29 17.76 -17.75 32.86
CA ILE A 29 17.16 -18.36 34.06
C ILE A 29 17.30 -19.86 33.93
N PRO A 30 18.21 -20.48 34.70
CA PRO A 30 18.48 -21.91 34.63
C PRO A 30 17.40 -22.78 35.30
N ASP A 31 16.62 -22.20 36.21
CA ASP A 31 15.56 -22.93 36.93
C ASP A 31 14.35 -22.00 37.11
N LEU A 32 13.33 -22.24 36.28
CA LEU A 32 12.08 -21.50 36.29
C LEU A 32 11.12 -21.97 37.41
N VAL A 33 11.22 -23.23 37.83
CA VAL A 33 10.33 -23.78 38.85
C VAL A 33 10.51 -23.07 40.20
N ASN A 34 11.74 -22.70 40.49
CA ASN A 34 12.09 -22.00 41.74
C ASN A 34 12.11 -20.47 41.60
N LEU A 35 11.69 -19.92 40.46
CA LEU A 35 11.59 -18.48 40.27
C LEU A 35 10.34 -17.93 41.00
N PRO A 36 10.50 -17.04 42.00
CA PRO A 36 9.39 -16.61 42.84
C PRO A 36 8.35 -15.77 42.11
N ASP A 37 8.74 -15.09 41.04
CA ASP A 37 7.90 -14.14 40.32
C ASP A 37 7.81 -14.49 38.81
N LEU A 38 7.13 -15.61 38.51
CA LEU A 38 6.89 -16.07 37.13
C LEU A 38 5.82 -15.24 36.45
N PRO A 39 6.12 -14.64 35.27
CA PRO A 39 5.11 -13.99 34.43
C PRO A 39 3.99 -14.95 34.02
N ILE A 40 2.80 -14.39 33.79
CA ILE A 40 1.56 -15.16 33.56
C ILE A 40 1.70 -16.19 32.42
N ILE A 41 2.26 -15.80 31.28
CA ILE A 41 2.44 -16.71 30.14
C ILE A 41 3.48 -17.77 30.46
N THR A 42 4.60 -17.39 31.07
CA THR A 42 5.69 -18.32 31.40
C THR A 42 5.24 -19.39 32.40
N ARG A 43 4.43 -19.02 33.39
CA ARG A 43 3.88 -19.94 34.38
C ARG A 43 3.15 -21.11 33.75
N ARG A 44 2.35 -20.89 32.70
CA ARG A 44 1.62 -21.94 31.97
C ARG A 44 2.56 -22.97 31.34
N TYR A 45 3.71 -22.53 30.79
CA TYR A 45 4.70 -23.44 30.20
C TYR A 45 5.44 -24.26 31.26
N VAL A 46 5.71 -23.68 32.43
CA VAL A 46 6.34 -24.37 33.56
C VAL A 46 5.38 -25.42 34.13
N GLU A 47 4.13 -25.05 34.41
CA GLU A 47 3.07 -25.97 34.90
C GLU A 47 2.83 -27.12 33.95
N SER A 48 2.92 -26.92 32.66
CA SER A 48 2.81 -27.95 31.61
C SER A 48 4.08 -28.80 31.47
N LYS A 49 5.12 -28.60 32.28
CA LYS A 49 6.44 -29.27 32.22
C LYS A 49 7.13 -29.21 30.85
N ILE A 50 6.82 -28.17 30.08
CA ILE A 50 7.39 -27.96 28.74
C ILE A 50 8.71 -27.18 28.87
N LEU A 51 8.86 -26.33 29.90
CA LEU A 51 9.93 -25.36 30.01
C LEU A 51 10.45 -25.30 31.46
N ASN A 52 11.75 -25.47 31.64
CA ASN A 52 12.39 -25.42 32.95
C ASN A 52 13.61 -24.47 33.01
N SER A 53 14.30 -24.28 31.91
CA SER A 53 15.40 -23.32 31.79
C SER A 53 15.19 -22.46 30.53
N VAL A 54 15.51 -21.19 30.59
CA VAL A 54 15.38 -20.26 29.44
C VAL A 54 16.56 -19.32 29.28
N LEU A 55 16.79 -18.97 28.06
CA LEU A 55 17.71 -17.91 27.65
C LEU A 55 17.00 -17.02 26.63
N PHE A 56 16.83 -15.73 26.97
CA PHE A 56 16.35 -14.72 26.04
C PHE A 56 17.47 -13.72 25.73
N VAL A 57 17.68 -13.43 24.47
CA VAL A 57 18.63 -12.43 23.99
C VAL A 57 17.87 -11.37 23.22
N PRO A 58 17.91 -10.09 23.61
CA PRO A 58 17.25 -9.02 22.90
C PRO A 58 17.92 -8.78 21.54
N MET A 59 17.12 -8.49 20.53
CA MET A 59 17.55 -8.01 19.22
C MET A 59 17.60 -6.48 19.30
N LEU A 60 18.81 -5.93 19.34
CA LEU A 60 19.03 -4.51 19.53
C LEU A 60 19.37 -3.83 18.19
N ARG A 61 18.65 -2.74 17.90
CA ARG A 61 18.92 -1.82 16.82
C ARG A 61 19.17 -0.43 17.41
N GLU A 62 20.37 0.12 17.22
CA GLU A 62 20.74 1.43 17.75
C GLU A 62 20.49 1.59 19.26
N GLY A 63 20.63 0.48 20.01
CA GLY A 63 20.37 0.44 21.45
C GLY A 63 18.92 0.20 21.86
N GLU A 64 17.97 0.21 20.92
CA GLU A 64 16.57 -0.11 21.16
C GLU A 64 16.28 -1.58 20.84
N ALA A 65 15.48 -2.22 21.69
CA ALA A 65 15.08 -3.61 21.44
C ALA A 65 13.91 -3.67 20.46
N ILE A 66 14.15 -4.24 19.26
CA ILE A 66 13.10 -4.51 18.26
C ILE A 66 12.42 -5.87 18.43
N GLY A 67 12.92 -6.68 19.36
CA GLY A 67 12.42 -8.02 19.67
C GLY A 67 13.39 -8.80 20.53
N CYS A 68 13.16 -10.09 20.67
CA CYS A 68 14.13 -10.99 21.32
C CYS A 68 14.10 -12.39 20.71
N ILE A 69 15.20 -13.12 20.81
CA ILE A 69 15.25 -14.56 20.52
C ILE A 69 15.25 -15.31 21.85
N GLY A 70 14.35 -16.29 21.97
CA GLY A 70 14.25 -17.14 23.17
C GLY A 70 14.54 -18.61 22.85
N VAL A 71 15.28 -19.25 23.71
CA VAL A 71 15.54 -20.71 23.70
C VAL A 71 15.23 -21.28 25.07
N GLY A 72 14.57 -22.42 25.12
CA GLY A 72 14.23 -23.10 26.37
C GLY A 72 14.67 -24.54 26.41
N LYS A 73 14.86 -25.07 27.61
CA LYS A 73 15.11 -26.49 27.90
C LYS A 73 14.01 -27.03 28.81
N ARG A 74 13.77 -28.34 28.71
CA ARG A 74 12.81 -29.05 29.57
C ARG A 74 13.38 -29.37 30.95
N ASP A 75 14.68 -29.45 31.06
CA ASP A 75 15.44 -29.68 32.29
C ASP A 75 16.01 -28.39 32.86
N ALA A 76 16.28 -28.37 34.15
CA ALA A 76 16.85 -27.23 34.86
C ALA A 76 18.37 -27.16 34.67
N THR A 77 18.84 -27.22 33.41
CA THR A 77 20.27 -27.08 33.10
C THR A 77 20.58 -25.70 32.56
N PRO A 78 21.62 -25.02 33.08
CA PRO A 78 22.02 -23.71 32.58
C PRO A 78 22.51 -23.78 31.14
N PHE A 79 22.37 -22.65 30.43
CA PHE A 79 23.07 -22.45 29.16
C PHE A 79 24.52 -22.06 29.44
N THR A 80 25.45 -22.63 28.70
CA THR A 80 26.88 -22.30 28.80
C THR A 80 27.16 -20.94 28.18
N GLU A 81 28.27 -20.30 28.58
CA GLU A 81 28.73 -19.03 28.02
C GLU A 81 28.88 -19.09 26.48
N LYS A 82 29.33 -20.25 25.97
CA LYS A 82 29.43 -20.48 24.53
C LYS A 82 28.05 -20.44 23.84
N GLN A 83 27.02 -21.05 24.44
CA GLN A 83 25.66 -21.04 23.94
C GLN A 83 25.04 -19.63 24.00
N ILE A 84 25.29 -18.91 25.09
CA ILE A 84 24.83 -17.52 25.25
C ILE A 84 25.46 -16.63 24.16
N THR A 85 26.78 -16.73 23.94
CA THR A 85 27.50 -15.99 22.90
C THR A 85 26.98 -16.32 21.49
N LEU A 86 26.73 -17.59 21.23
CA LEU A 86 26.17 -18.02 19.96
C LEU A 86 24.78 -17.41 19.72
N LEU A 87 23.90 -17.40 20.73
CA LEU A 87 22.56 -16.84 20.60
C LEU A 87 22.61 -15.32 20.43
N LYS A 88 23.57 -14.62 21.05
CA LYS A 88 23.83 -13.18 20.82
C LYS A 88 24.20 -12.93 19.35
N THR A 89 25.04 -13.77 18.78
CA THR A 89 25.40 -13.67 17.36
C THR A 89 24.17 -13.84 16.47
N PHE A 90 23.33 -14.83 16.74
CA PHE A 90 22.07 -14.99 15.98
C PHE A 90 21.13 -13.80 16.14
N ALA A 91 21.01 -13.24 17.35
CA ALA A 91 20.21 -12.05 17.56
C ALA A 91 20.70 -10.86 16.71
N SER A 92 22.01 -10.64 16.66
CA SER A 92 22.60 -9.60 15.81
C SER A 92 22.39 -9.86 14.32
N GLN A 93 22.52 -11.10 13.85
CA GLN A 93 22.25 -11.45 12.45
C GLN A 93 20.77 -11.28 12.08
N ALA A 94 19.85 -11.60 13.01
CA ALA A 94 18.42 -11.39 12.81
C ALA A 94 18.07 -9.90 12.66
N VAL A 95 18.71 -9.03 13.45
CA VAL A 95 18.54 -7.56 13.29
C VAL A 95 18.93 -7.10 11.91
N ILE A 96 20.12 -7.55 11.44
CA ILE A 96 20.62 -7.18 10.09
C ILE A 96 19.64 -7.67 9.00
N ALA A 97 19.15 -8.91 9.11
CA ALA A 97 18.21 -9.47 8.14
C ALA A 97 16.89 -8.69 8.11
N ILE A 98 16.33 -8.36 9.29
CA ILE A 98 15.09 -7.58 9.41
C ILE A 98 15.26 -6.18 8.80
N GLU A 99 16.39 -5.51 9.10
CA GLU A 99 16.68 -4.19 8.54
C GLU A 99 16.87 -4.22 7.04
N ASN A 100 17.54 -5.22 6.50
CA ASN A 100 17.72 -5.37 5.06
C ASN A 100 16.35 -5.49 4.35
N VAL A 101 15.45 -6.30 4.87
CA VAL A 101 14.08 -6.44 4.30
C VAL A 101 13.31 -5.13 4.41
N ARG A 102 13.39 -4.43 5.55
CA ARG A 102 12.74 -3.13 5.75
C ARG A 102 13.23 -2.09 4.75
N LEU A 103 14.56 -1.96 4.61
CA LEU A 103 15.18 -1.02 3.68
C LEU A 103 14.85 -1.35 2.22
N PHE A 104 14.82 -2.63 1.86
CA PHE A 104 14.44 -3.07 0.53
C PHE A 104 13.00 -2.65 0.20
N ASN A 105 12.06 -2.92 1.10
CA ASN A 105 10.66 -2.53 0.92
C ASN A 105 10.49 -1.00 0.82
N GLU A 106 11.22 -0.24 1.65
CA GLU A 106 11.22 1.23 1.59
C GLU A 106 11.77 1.75 0.25
N LEU A 107 12.85 1.14 -0.25
CA LEU A 107 13.43 1.49 -1.53
C LEU A 107 12.46 1.20 -2.69
N GLU A 108 11.80 0.05 -2.68
CA GLU A 108 10.80 -0.30 -3.70
C GLU A 108 9.62 0.67 -3.70
N GLN A 109 9.15 1.06 -2.51
CA GLN A 109 8.07 2.03 -2.39
C GLN A 109 8.48 3.39 -2.96
N ARG A 110 9.66 3.89 -2.57
CA ARG A 110 10.18 5.17 -3.08
C ARG A 110 10.41 5.15 -4.60
N ASN A 111 10.88 4.03 -5.14
CA ASN A 111 11.04 3.89 -6.59
C ASN A 111 9.69 3.98 -7.32
N ARG A 112 8.64 3.37 -6.80
CA ARG A 112 7.29 3.51 -7.36
C ARG A 112 6.80 4.95 -7.33
N GLU A 113 6.91 5.63 -6.18
CA GLU A 113 6.54 7.05 -6.03
C GLU A 113 7.30 7.97 -7.00
N ILE A 114 8.61 7.73 -7.19
CA ILE A 114 9.43 8.50 -8.13
C ILE A 114 8.96 8.25 -9.57
N THR A 115 8.69 7.01 -9.94
CA THR A 115 8.23 6.66 -11.30
C THR A 115 6.89 7.33 -11.61
N GLU A 116 5.92 7.24 -10.71
CA GLU A 116 4.61 7.90 -10.85
C GLU A 116 4.73 9.43 -10.99
N ASN A 117 5.59 10.04 -10.17
CA ASN A 117 5.83 11.49 -10.24
C ASN A 117 6.49 11.91 -11.56
N LEU A 118 7.46 11.11 -12.08
CA LEU A 118 8.10 11.37 -13.36
C LEU A 118 7.11 11.27 -14.52
N GLU A 119 6.23 10.26 -14.53
CA GLU A 119 5.18 10.11 -15.54
C GLU A 119 4.24 11.30 -15.56
N GLN A 120 3.79 11.77 -14.39
CA GLN A 120 2.96 12.97 -14.27
C GLN A 120 3.68 14.24 -14.75
N GLN A 121 4.97 14.39 -14.39
CA GLN A 121 5.75 15.56 -14.79
C GLN A 121 6.01 15.55 -16.31
N THR A 122 6.29 14.39 -16.89
CA THR A 122 6.48 14.25 -18.33
C THR A 122 5.22 14.62 -19.09
N ALA A 123 4.06 14.08 -18.71
CA ALA A 123 2.78 14.41 -19.33
C ALA A 123 2.46 15.92 -19.23
N THR A 124 2.71 16.53 -18.05
CA THR A 124 2.50 17.97 -17.89
C THR A 124 3.43 18.78 -18.80
N SER A 125 4.71 18.39 -18.91
CA SER A 125 5.69 19.05 -19.76
C SER A 125 5.34 18.97 -21.24
N GLU A 126 4.83 17.81 -21.69
CA GLU A 126 4.37 17.63 -23.07
C GLU A 126 3.20 18.56 -23.41
N ILE A 127 2.21 18.66 -22.53
CA ILE A 127 1.08 19.59 -22.68
C ILE A 127 1.58 21.05 -22.79
N LEU A 128 2.49 21.47 -21.89
CA LEU A 128 3.05 22.81 -21.91
C LEU A 128 3.85 23.07 -23.20
N HIS A 129 4.58 22.07 -23.71
CA HIS A 129 5.32 22.20 -24.97
C HIS A 129 4.39 22.36 -26.18
N VAL A 130 3.30 21.60 -26.23
CA VAL A 130 2.26 21.72 -27.26
C VAL A 130 1.58 23.08 -27.19
N MET A 131 1.27 23.58 -25.97
CA MET A 131 0.73 24.95 -25.79
C MET A 131 1.67 26.06 -26.31
N ALA A 132 2.97 25.92 -26.03
CA ALA A 132 3.96 26.90 -26.46
C ALA A 132 4.20 26.89 -27.99
N SER A 133 4.03 25.74 -28.64
CA SER A 133 4.25 25.56 -30.08
C SER A 133 3.06 25.95 -30.95
N SER A 134 1.85 26.08 -30.38
CA SER A 134 0.63 26.41 -31.12
C SER A 134 -0.23 27.48 -30.45
N PRO A 135 0.24 28.74 -30.35
CA PRO A 135 -0.42 29.79 -29.57
C PRO A 135 -1.79 30.23 -30.14
N THR A 136 -2.12 29.88 -31.39
CA THR A 136 -3.38 30.27 -32.06
C THR A 136 -4.34 29.08 -32.32
N ASN A 137 -3.89 27.85 -32.10
CA ASN A 137 -4.73 26.65 -32.31
C ASN A 137 -4.74 25.81 -31.05
N ILE A 138 -5.90 25.74 -30.40
CA ILE A 138 -6.07 24.97 -29.15
C ILE A 138 -6.18 23.45 -29.41
N GLN A 139 -6.49 23.02 -30.62
CA GLN A 139 -6.77 21.60 -30.92
C GLN A 139 -5.63 20.65 -30.52
N PRO A 140 -4.34 20.93 -30.85
CA PRO A 140 -3.24 20.06 -30.44
C PRO A 140 -3.11 19.89 -28.91
N VAL A 141 -3.52 20.92 -28.15
CA VAL A 141 -3.52 20.87 -26.67
C VAL A 141 -4.62 19.95 -26.17
N LEU A 142 -5.83 20.04 -26.76
CA LEU A 142 -6.97 19.19 -26.38
C LEU A 142 -6.68 17.71 -26.71
N ASP A 143 -6.08 17.46 -27.88
CA ASP A 143 -5.68 16.13 -28.29
C ASP A 143 -4.63 15.54 -27.34
N ALA A 144 -3.58 16.29 -27.00
CA ALA A 144 -2.53 15.87 -26.07
C ALA A 144 -3.07 15.62 -24.64
N ILE A 145 -4.00 16.44 -24.16
CA ILE A 145 -4.65 16.24 -22.85
C ILE A 145 -5.42 14.92 -22.87
N THR A 146 -6.18 14.64 -23.94
CA THR A 146 -6.99 13.43 -24.03
C THR A 146 -6.11 12.19 -24.11
N GLU A 147 -5.07 12.19 -24.94
CA GLU A 147 -4.10 11.12 -25.07
C GLU A 147 -3.38 10.82 -23.73
N ASN A 148 -2.82 11.87 -23.09
CA ASN A 148 -2.13 11.69 -21.81
C ASN A 148 -3.08 11.18 -20.70
N ALA A 149 -4.33 11.63 -20.67
CA ALA A 149 -5.30 11.13 -19.71
C ALA A 149 -5.57 9.63 -19.89
N VAL A 150 -5.72 9.15 -21.13
CA VAL A 150 -5.92 7.73 -21.43
C VAL A 150 -4.69 6.92 -21.01
N ASN A 151 -3.50 7.36 -21.38
CA ASN A 151 -2.25 6.64 -21.11
C ASN A 151 -1.96 6.56 -19.58
N LEU A 152 -2.09 7.67 -18.84
CA LEU A 152 -1.83 7.72 -17.41
C LEU A 152 -2.83 6.91 -16.58
N LEU A 153 -4.10 6.83 -17.04
CA LEU A 153 -5.14 6.10 -16.32
C LEU A 153 -5.27 4.64 -16.77
N GLY A 154 -4.48 4.22 -17.78
CA GLY A 154 -4.56 2.88 -18.36
C GLY A 154 -5.89 2.59 -19.06
N GLY A 155 -6.51 3.64 -19.64
CA GLY A 155 -7.73 3.50 -20.43
C GLY A 155 -7.45 3.00 -21.85
N ASP A 156 -8.46 2.45 -22.51
CA ASP A 156 -8.34 2.02 -23.90
C ASP A 156 -8.60 3.15 -24.90
N PHE A 157 -9.50 4.09 -24.56
CA PHE A 157 -9.88 5.25 -25.36
C PHE A 157 -10.39 6.38 -24.47
N GLY A 158 -10.41 7.61 -24.99
CA GLY A 158 -10.88 8.77 -24.25
C GLY A 158 -11.39 9.88 -25.15
N ASN A 159 -12.22 10.77 -24.59
CA ASN A 159 -12.73 11.93 -25.27
C ASN A 159 -12.82 13.14 -24.32
N LEU A 160 -12.70 14.32 -24.92
CA LEU A 160 -12.82 15.60 -24.24
C LEU A 160 -14.05 16.34 -24.78
N TYR A 161 -14.87 16.81 -23.86
CA TYR A 161 -16.08 17.57 -24.20
C TYR A 161 -15.96 19.00 -23.72
N GLN A 162 -16.45 19.94 -24.55
CA GLN A 162 -16.63 21.35 -24.23
C GLN A 162 -18.09 21.75 -24.26
N THR A 163 -18.45 22.85 -23.64
CA THR A 163 -19.83 23.38 -23.68
C THR A 163 -19.83 24.90 -23.77
N ASP A 164 -20.80 25.44 -24.49
CA ASP A 164 -21.16 26.86 -24.53
C ASP A 164 -22.28 27.22 -23.53
N GLY A 165 -22.67 26.25 -22.69
CA GLY A 165 -23.78 26.38 -21.72
C GLY A 165 -25.14 25.95 -22.29
N ARG A 166 -25.26 25.65 -23.59
CA ARG A 166 -26.47 25.18 -24.27
C ARG A 166 -26.24 23.86 -25.00
N LEU A 167 -25.10 23.73 -25.61
CA LEU A 167 -24.66 22.55 -26.38
C LEU A 167 -23.40 21.96 -25.80
N VAL A 168 -23.19 20.69 -26.01
CA VAL A 168 -21.96 19.94 -25.74
C VAL A 168 -21.32 19.59 -27.06
N TYR A 169 -20.03 19.83 -27.17
CA TYR A 169 -19.19 19.55 -28.33
C TYR A 169 -18.16 18.50 -27.94
N GLU A 170 -17.94 17.50 -28.78
CA GLU A 170 -16.76 16.65 -28.64
C GLU A 170 -15.57 17.38 -29.24
N ALA A 171 -14.66 17.81 -28.38
CA ALA A 171 -13.55 18.67 -28.74
C ALA A 171 -12.26 17.92 -29.08
N ALA A 172 -12.08 16.72 -28.48
CA ALA A 172 -10.99 15.81 -28.81
C ALA A 172 -11.38 14.37 -28.51
N GLN A 173 -10.71 13.42 -29.17
CA GLN A 173 -10.89 12.00 -28.96
C GLN A 173 -9.58 11.25 -29.22
N PHE A 174 -9.36 10.15 -28.50
CA PHE A 174 -8.15 9.34 -28.64
C PHE A 174 -8.49 7.87 -28.68
N ASN A 175 -7.89 7.15 -29.65
CA ASN A 175 -7.92 5.70 -29.82
C ASN A 175 -9.32 5.07 -30.00
N PHE A 176 -10.31 5.83 -30.48
CA PHE A 176 -11.62 5.28 -30.84
C PHE A 176 -11.58 4.56 -32.19
N PRO A 177 -12.35 3.46 -32.34
CA PRO A 177 -12.53 2.83 -33.65
C PRO A 177 -13.23 3.78 -34.64
N PRO A 178 -12.94 3.67 -35.97
CA PRO A 178 -13.47 4.59 -36.98
C PRO A 178 -15.01 4.72 -36.96
N GLU A 179 -15.71 3.64 -36.66
CA GLU A 179 -17.18 3.62 -36.63
C GLU A 179 -17.71 4.50 -35.48
N ALA A 180 -17.03 4.48 -34.32
CA ALA A 180 -17.38 5.31 -33.16
C ALA A 180 -17.08 6.78 -33.44
N VAL A 181 -15.98 7.09 -34.12
CA VAL A 181 -15.64 8.45 -34.59
C VAL A 181 -16.74 9.02 -35.49
N GLU A 182 -17.21 8.27 -36.47
CA GLU A 182 -18.28 8.70 -37.36
C GLU A 182 -19.62 8.88 -36.64
N GLU A 183 -19.91 8.04 -35.67
CA GLU A 183 -21.13 8.17 -34.86
C GLU A 183 -21.05 9.39 -33.93
N ALA A 184 -19.89 9.68 -33.33
CA ALA A 184 -19.68 10.89 -32.56
C ALA A 184 -19.91 12.16 -33.37
N LYS A 185 -19.42 12.23 -34.59
CA LYS A 185 -19.66 13.35 -35.53
C LYS A 185 -21.15 13.57 -35.85
N ARG A 186 -21.96 12.51 -35.84
CA ARG A 186 -23.42 12.61 -35.99
C ARG A 186 -24.15 12.99 -34.73
N SER A 187 -23.57 12.65 -33.58
CA SER A 187 -24.17 12.79 -32.28
C SER A 187 -23.85 14.14 -31.59
N TYR A 188 -22.80 14.80 -32.04
CA TYR A 188 -22.36 16.09 -31.53
C TYR A 188 -22.29 17.15 -32.67
N PRO A 189 -22.62 18.44 -32.35
CA PRO A 189 -23.00 18.97 -31.05
C PRO A 189 -24.38 18.47 -30.57
N ALA A 190 -24.51 18.29 -29.25
CA ALA A 190 -25.74 17.80 -28.63
C ALA A 190 -26.25 18.76 -27.53
N PRO A 191 -27.57 18.84 -27.27
CA PRO A 191 -28.08 19.66 -26.19
C PRO A 191 -27.48 19.27 -24.83
N LEU A 192 -27.18 20.28 -23.99
CA LEU A 192 -26.70 20.08 -22.63
C LEU A 192 -27.88 19.72 -21.71
N ILE A 193 -28.30 18.47 -21.77
CA ILE A 193 -29.36 17.88 -20.93
C ILE A 193 -28.86 16.56 -20.32
N ARG A 194 -29.57 16.03 -19.30
CA ARG A 194 -29.13 14.85 -18.54
C ARG A 194 -29.30 13.50 -19.27
N ASP A 195 -29.29 13.48 -20.59
CA ASP A 195 -29.45 12.29 -21.42
C ASP A 195 -28.11 11.58 -21.76
N ARG A 196 -26.96 12.17 -21.37
CA ARG A 196 -25.60 11.67 -21.61
C ARG A 196 -24.75 11.76 -20.36
N LEU A 197 -23.75 10.90 -20.21
CA LEU A 197 -22.83 10.92 -19.08
C LEU A 197 -21.97 12.19 -19.05
N SER A 198 -21.48 12.62 -20.23
CA SER A 198 -20.73 13.88 -20.38
C SER A 198 -21.57 15.09 -19.92
N SER A 199 -22.82 15.15 -20.31
CA SER A 199 -23.74 16.22 -19.86
C SER A 199 -24.02 16.18 -18.37
N ARG A 200 -24.14 14.98 -17.76
CA ARG A 200 -24.30 14.84 -16.30
C ARG A 200 -23.09 15.40 -15.56
N ALA A 201 -21.88 15.02 -15.95
CA ALA A 201 -20.67 15.50 -15.33
C ALA A 201 -20.56 17.04 -15.38
N ILE A 202 -20.91 17.64 -16.52
CA ILE A 202 -20.90 19.10 -16.72
C ILE A 202 -21.98 19.78 -15.83
N LEU A 203 -23.22 19.30 -15.88
CA LEU A 203 -24.36 19.90 -15.15
C LEU A 203 -24.21 19.75 -13.64
N ASP A 204 -23.74 18.60 -13.17
CA ASP A 204 -23.56 18.32 -11.75
C ASP A 204 -22.25 18.87 -11.19
N ARG A 205 -21.32 19.28 -12.07
CA ARG A 205 -19.96 19.71 -11.71
C ARG A 205 -19.27 18.70 -10.82
N ALA A 206 -19.45 17.42 -11.14
CA ALA A 206 -18.99 16.30 -10.33
C ALA A 206 -18.46 15.17 -11.21
N VAL A 207 -17.58 14.34 -10.62
CA VAL A 207 -17.10 13.12 -11.26
C VAL A 207 -18.26 12.12 -11.36
N VAL A 208 -18.46 11.58 -12.56
CA VAL A 208 -19.41 10.49 -12.82
C VAL A 208 -18.58 9.23 -13.08
N HIS A 209 -18.61 8.28 -12.15
CA HIS A 209 -17.92 7.00 -12.25
C HIS A 209 -18.94 5.86 -12.25
N LEU A 210 -18.96 5.07 -13.34
CA LEU A 210 -19.84 3.91 -13.51
C LEU A 210 -18.95 2.67 -13.76
N PRO A 211 -18.73 1.82 -12.75
CA PRO A 211 -17.83 0.66 -12.88
C PRO A 211 -18.39 -0.43 -13.83
N ASP A 212 -19.70 -0.50 -14.01
CA ASP A 212 -20.37 -1.42 -14.93
C ASP A 212 -21.45 -0.69 -15.74
N MET A 213 -21.07 -0.19 -16.91
CA MET A 213 -22.00 0.54 -17.77
C MET A 213 -23.12 -0.35 -18.34
N GLN A 214 -22.85 -1.62 -18.59
CA GLN A 214 -23.83 -2.51 -19.26
C GLN A 214 -25.04 -2.82 -18.37
N ASN A 215 -24.80 -2.90 -17.06
CA ASN A 215 -25.83 -3.28 -16.08
C ASN A 215 -26.32 -2.11 -15.20
N HIS A 216 -25.88 -0.87 -15.46
CA HIS A 216 -26.23 0.25 -14.60
C HIS A 216 -27.70 0.70 -14.80
N PRO A 217 -28.53 0.71 -13.73
CA PRO A 217 -29.97 1.02 -13.84
C PRO A 217 -30.25 2.46 -14.34
N ASP A 218 -29.39 3.41 -13.99
CA ASP A 218 -29.54 4.83 -14.32
C ASP A 218 -28.78 5.25 -15.57
N LEU A 219 -28.43 4.30 -16.45
CA LEU A 219 -27.73 4.62 -17.68
C LEU A 219 -28.65 5.46 -18.60
N PRO A 220 -28.18 6.60 -19.13
CA PRO A 220 -28.94 7.39 -20.08
C PRO A 220 -29.35 6.58 -21.32
N VAL A 221 -30.56 6.82 -21.83
CA VAL A 221 -31.12 6.07 -22.96
C VAL A 221 -30.22 6.10 -24.19
N VAL A 222 -29.56 7.22 -24.44
CA VAL A 222 -28.63 7.39 -25.57
C VAL A 222 -27.38 6.53 -25.40
N THR A 223 -26.87 6.40 -24.15
CA THR A 223 -25.67 5.59 -23.85
C THR A 223 -25.94 4.07 -23.94
N ARG A 224 -27.19 3.62 -23.80
CA ARG A 224 -27.58 2.20 -23.90
C ARG A 224 -27.57 1.65 -25.34
N ARG A 225 -27.38 2.50 -26.36
CA ARG A 225 -27.43 2.09 -27.77
C ARG A 225 -26.08 1.65 -28.36
N TYR A 226 -25.03 1.76 -27.55
CA TYR A 226 -23.65 1.42 -27.86
C TYR A 226 -23.08 0.50 -26.78
#